data_dcc63953b3c67d5b5ad1089eb876379e
#
_entry.id   dcc63953b3c67d5b5ad1089eb876379e
#
_cell.length_a   1.000
_cell.length_b   1.000
_cell.length_c   1.000
_cell.angle_alpha   90.00
_cell.angle_beta   90.00
_cell.angle_gamma   90.00
#
_symmetry.space_group_name_H-M   'P 1'
#
loop_
_entity.id
_entity.type
_entity.pdbx_description
1 polymer ?
#
loop_
_entity_poly.entity_id
_entity_poly.type
_entity_poly.pdbx_seq_one_letter_code
_entity_poly.pdbx_strand_id
1 'polypeptide(L)'
;VSGYHLEEHEAPPRDAILQRPSLGDEIYQRLVDDLISLRIPAGARLSIDGLARRFGVSQTPTRAALIRLEAEGLVVKKQYSGWSVTPLPSPEQFAKIFELRCLIEPASAAGAARLASPEALAELRAIVDEMRAMAAEDIAGNRAKLVVLDSRFHGAIAAACGNELIEDALGRLFTQMHIFRLRYHSDVARAVIDEHIAILDAIGARDPDRAERTMRGHIEAGRERIGAHLNAAG
;
A
#
# COMPACT_ATOMS: atom_id res chain seq x y z
N VAL A 1 40.06 48.33 12.29
CA VAL A 1 40.38 47.37 11.22
C VAL A 1 39.41 46.23 11.37
N SER A 2 38.33 46.23 10.54
CA SER A 2 37.28 45.26 10.54
C SER A 2 37.69 44.08 9.64
N GLY A 3 37.83 42.89 10.20
CA GLY A 3 38.09 41.66 9.42
C GLY A 3 36.76 41.08 8.96
N TYR A 4 36.57 41.02 7.64
CA TYR A 4 35.52 40.24 7.02
C TYR A 4 35.91 38.74 7.07
N HIS A 5 35.13 37.92 7.82
CA HIS A 5 35.17 36.50 7.71
C HIS A 5 34.31 36.12 6.49
N LEU A 6 34.96 35.64 5.43
CA LEU A 6 34.28 34.94 4.34
C LEU A 6 33.89 33.54 4.86
N GLU A 7 32.63 33.25 5.00
CA GLU A 7 32.16 31.88 5.20
C GLU A 7 32.51 31.08 3.93
N GLU A 8 33.39 30.10 4.11
CA GLU A 8 33.69 29.11 3.07
C GLU A 8 32.40 28.29 2.83
N HIS A 9 31.71 28.57 1.73
CA HIS A 9 30.70 27.66 1.23
C HIS A 9 31.38 26.38 0.77
N GLU A 10 31.31 25.34 1.61
CA GLU A 10 31.68 23.97 1.19
C GLU A 10 30.82 23.59 -0.02
N ALA A 11 31.47 23.37 -1.17
CA ALA A 11 30.82 22.83 -2.35
C ALA A 11 30.27 21.44 -2.00
N PRO A 12 29.04 21.08 -2.43
CA PRO A 12 28.50 19.76 -2.15
C PRO A 12 29.42 18.67 -2.69
N PRO A 13 29.55 17.51 -1.98
CA PRO A 13 30.42 16.43 -2.39
C PRO A 13 30.15 16.03 -3.83
N ARG A 14 31.20 15.85 -4.63
CA ARG A 14 31.14 15.55 -6.07
C ARG A 14 30.40 14.26 -6.43
N ASP A 15 30.06 13.43 -5.43
CA ASP A 15 29.38 12.14 -5.56
C ASP A 15 27.90 12.18 -5.14
N ALA A 16 27.33 13.36 -4.91
CA ALA A 16 25.89 13.50 -4.67
C ALA A 16 25.11 13.22 -5.97
N ILE A 17 24.68 11.98 -6.15
CA ILE A 17 23.74 11.61 -7.20
C ILE A 17 22.40 12.24 -6.83
N LEU A 18 22.07 13.37 -7.45
CA LEU A 18 20.71 13.91 -7.43
C LEU A 18 19.81 12.87 -8.13
N GLN A 19 19.13 12.06 -7.35
CA GLN A 19 18.21 11.05 -7.86
C GLN A 19 16.98 11.74 -8.48
N ARG A 20 17.06 12.04 -9.77
CA ARG A 20 15.84 12.24 -10.56
C ARG A 20 15.14 10.88 -10.65
N PRO A 21 13.80 10.82 -10.54
CA PRO A 21 13.08 9.58 -10.76
C PRO A 21 13.56 8.94 -12.07
N SER A 22 13.91 7.67 -12.04
CA SER A 22 14.29 6.97 -13.26
C SER A 22 13.07 6.88 -14.19
N LEU A 23 13.29 6.78 -15.49
CA LEU A 23 12.20 6.53 -16.43
C LEU A 23 11.39 5.27 -16.10
N GLY A 24 12.02 4.28 -15.47
CA GLY A 24 11.37 3.09 -14.93
C GLY A 24 10.41 3.42 -13.78
N ASP A 25 10.78 4.33 -12.89
CA ASP A 25 9.91 4.78 -11.79
C ASP A 25 8.71 5.57 -12.30
N GLU A 26 8.89 6.43 -13.31
CA GLU A 26 7.77 7.16 -13.93
C GLU A 26 6.77 6.21 -14.58
N ILE A 27 7.26 5.19 -15.31
CA ILE A 27 6.40 4.18 -15.96
C ILE A 27 5.69 3.36 -14.88
N TYR A 28 6.39 2.96 -13.82
CA TYR A 28 5.81 2.24 -12.70
C TYR A 28 4.65 3.04 -12.08
N GLN A 29 4.84 4.32 -11.76
CA GLN A 29 3.78 5.17 -11.19
C GLN A 29 2.57 5.28 -12.12
N ARG A 30 2.79 5.51 -13.42
CA ARG A 30 1.69 5.56 -14.42
C ARG A 30 0.94 4.25 -14.55
N LEU A 31 1.64 3.12 -14.48
CA LEU A 31 1.01 1.80 -14.49
C LEU A 31 0.22 1.54 -13.20
N VAL A 32 0.75 1.92 -12.05
CA VAL A 32 0.00 1.89 -10.79
C VAL A 32 -1.28 2.70 -10.91
N ASP A 33 -1.22 3.94 -11.40
CA ASP A 33 -2.40 4.79 -11.61
C ASP A 33 -3.41 4.16 -12.58
N ASP A 34 -2.96 3.48 -13.63
CA ASP A 34 -3.82 2.80 -14.60
C ASP A 34 -4.50 1.56 -14.01
N LEU A 35 -3.78 0.79 -13.18
CA LEU A 35 -4.32 -0.37 -12.48
C LEU A 35 -5.37 0.05 -11.44
N ILE A 36 -5.07 1.10 -10.72
CA ILE A 36 -5.87 1.68 -9.66
C ILE A 36 -7.17 2.30 -10.21
N SER A 37 -7.06 3.07 -11.31
CA SER A 37 -8.22 3.67 -11.97
C SER A 37 -8.99 2.68 -12.84
N LEU A 38 -8.61 1.40 -12.83
CA LEU A 38 -9.18 0.33 -13.67
C LEU A 38 -9.11 0.62 -15.18
N ARG A 39 -8.25 1.55 -15.62
CA ARG A 39 -7.94 1.74 -17.04
C ARG A 39 -7.32 0.49 -17.65
N ILE A 40 -6.60 -0.28 -16.82
CA ILE A 40 -6.14 -1.63 -17.16
C ILE A 40 -6.87 -2.59 -16.22
N PRO A 41 -7.80 -3.43 -16.72
CA PRO A 41 -8.60 -4.30 -15.87
C PRO A 41 -7.79 -5.46 -15.29
N ALA A 42 -8.24 -6.01 -14.15
CA ALA A 42 -7.68 -7.21 -13.55
C ALA A 42 -7.67 -8.38 -14.57
N GLY A 43 -6.58 -9.15 -14.58
CA GLY A 43 -6.37 -10.23 -15.55
C GLY A 43 -5.93 -9.77 -16.95
N ALA A 44 -5.93 -8.48 -17.26
CA ALA A 44 -5.53 -7.98 -18.57
C ALA A 44 -4.08 -8.35 -18.90
N ARG A 45 -3.82 -8.71 -20.15
CA ARG A 45 -2.47 -9.00 -20.64
C ARG A 45 -1.67 -7.73 -20.85
N LEU A 46 -0.42 -7.71 -20.38
CA LEU A 46 0.51 -6.60 -20.52
C LEU A 46 1.64 -7.00 -21.46
N SER A 47 1.72 -6.31 -22.60
CA SER A 47 2.80 -6.47 -23.57
C SER A 47 3.88 -5.44 -23.32
N ILE A 48 5.14 -5.85 -23.14
CA ILE A 48 6.28 -4.92 -23.00
C ILE A 48 6.34 -3.97 -24.20
N ASP A 49 6.20 -4.52 -25.43
CA ASP A 49 6.23 -3.72 -26.65
C ASP A 49 5.06 -2.74 -26.75
N GLY A 50 3.86 -3.18 -26.33
CA GLY A 50 2.68 -2.32 -26.30
C GLY A 50 2.84 -1.17 -25.32
N LEU A 51 3.33 -1.45 -24.11
CA LEU A 51 3.58 -0.44 -23.10
C LEU A 51 4.74 0.50 -23.48
N ALA A 52 5.84 -0.04 -24.04
CA ALA A 52 6.96 0.77 -24.52
C ALA A 52 6.52 1.78 -25.59
N ARG A 53 5.71 1.33 -26.58
CA ARG A 53 5.11 2.22 -27.59
C ARG A 53 4.16 3.25 -26.97
N ARG A 54 3.30 2.82 -26.05
CA ARG A 54 2.33 3.70 -25.36
C ARG A 54 3.02 4.84 -24.62
N PHE A 55 4.13 4.54 -23.93
CA PHE A 55 4.88 5.53 -23.14
C PHE A 55 5.98 6.25 -23.92
N GLY A 56 6.24 5.86 -25.17
CA GLY A 56 7.29 6.47 -26.01
C GLY A 56 8.70 6.16 -25.50
N VAL A 57 8.93 4.97 -24.94
CA VAL A 57 10.19 4.56 -24.30
C VAL A 57 10.71 3.23 -24.87
N SER A 58 11.93 2.84 -24.50
CA SER A 58 12.47 1.52 -24.82
C SER A 58 11.87 0.43 -23.92
N GLN A 59 12.08 -0.85 -24.29
CA GLN A 59 11.61 -2.00 -23.51
C GLN A 59 12.29 -2.11 -22.13
N THR A 60 13.53 -1.63 -21.98
CA THR A 60 14.32 -1.79 -20.75
C THR A 60 13.64 -1.12 -19.53
N PRO A 61 13.31 0.18 -19.52
CA PRO A 61 12.61 0.79 -18.40
C PRO A 61 11.20 0.21 -18.20
N THR A 62 10.50 -0.18 -19.27
CA THR A 62 9.20 -0.84 -19.19
C THR A 62 9.30 -2.18 -18.47
N ARG A 63 10.34 -2.98 -18.78
CA ARG A 63 10.60 -4.25 -18.10
C ARG A 63 10.94 -4.04 -16.61
N ALA A 64 11.75 -3.03 -16.29
CA ALA A 64 12.07 -2.71 -14.89
C ALA A 64 10.80 -2.37 -14.09
N ALA A 65 9.90 -1.55 -14.65
CA ALA A 65 8.63 -1.23 -14.03
C ALA A 65 7.75 -2.48 -13.82
N LEU A 66 7.66 -3.37 -14.81
CA LEU A 66 6.89 -4.62 -14.69
C LEU A 66 7.48 -5.59 -13.66
N ILE A 67 8.81 -5.69 -13.53
CA ILE A 67 9.48 -6.49 -12.50
C ILE A 67 9.14 -5.95 -11.12
N ARG A 68 9.12 -4.63 -10.94
CA ARG A 68 8.72 -4.01 -9.68
C ARG A 68 7.25 -4.28 -9.36
N LEU A 69 6.35 -4.12 -10.32
CA LEU A 69 4.93 -4.46 -10.15
C LEU A 69 4.71 -5.94 -9.83
N GLU A 70 5.56 -6.86 -10.38
CA GLU A 70 5.52 -8.29 -10.04
C GLU A 70 5.97 -8.55 -8.61
N ALA A 71 7.06 -7.93 -8.18
CA ALA A 71 7.53 -8.04 -6.81
C ALA A 71 6.48 -7.56 -5.78
N GLU A 72 5.66 -6.57 -6.17
CA GLU A 72 4.53 -6.08 -5.40
C GLU A 72 3.23 -6.87 -5.64
N GLY A 73 3.24 -7.88 -6.54
CA GLY A 73 2.11 -8.75 -6.88
C GLY A 73 0.94 -8.08 -7.61
N LEU A 74 1.15 -6.86 -8.11
CA LEU A 74 0.17 -6.14 -8.93
C LEU A 74 0.04 -6.75 -10.34
N VAL A 75 1.10 -7.39 -10.80
CA VAL A 75 1.12 -8.16 -12.03
C VAL A 75 1.76 -9.53 -11.80
N VAL A 76 1.42 -10.50 -12.64
CA VAL A 76 1.99 -11.83 -12.62
C VAL A 76 2.64 -12.13 -13.97
N LYS A 77 3.81 -12.77 -13.93
CA LYS A 77 4.48 -13.27 -15.11
C LYS A 77 4.15 -14.75 -15.29
N LYS A 78 3.52 -15.09 -16.40
CA LYS A 78 3.25 -16.49 -16.76
C LYS A 78 4.29 -16.95 -17.79
N GLN A 79 4.83 -18.14 -17.58
CA GLN A 79 5.75 -18.75 -18.54
C GLN A 79 5.08 -18.83 -19.91
N TYR A 80 5.79 -18.38 -20.96
CA TYR A 80 5.33 -18.32 -22.36
C TYR A 80 4.16 -17.36 -22.66
N SER A 81 3.50 -16.77 -21.65
CA SER A 81 2.34 -15.88 -21.85
C SER A 81 2.64 -14.40 -21.57
N GLY A 82 3.83 -14.10 -21.05
CA GLY A 82 4.23 -12.74 -20.68
C GLY A 82 3.58 -12.27 -19.36
N TRP A 83 3.36 -10.97 -19.25
CA TRP A 83 2.82 -10.33 -18.07
C TRP A 83 1.30 -10.16 -18.15
N SER A 84 0.64 -10.27 -17.03
CA SER A 84 -0.79 -9.93 -16.89
C SER A 84 -1.04 -9.26 -15.54
N VAL A 85 -2.05 -8.41 -15.47
CA VAL A 85 -2.54 -7.87 -14.19
C VAL A 85 -3.01 -9.03 -13.31
N THR A 86 -2.71 -8.97 -12.03
CA THR A 86 -3.16 -9.99 -11.07
C THR A 86 -4.70 -10.08 -11.12
N PRO A 87 -5.28 -11.27 -11.26
CA PRO A 87 -6.72 -11.43 -11.27
C PRO A 87 -7.31 -11.09 -9.90
N LEU A 88 -8.57 -10.68 -9.87
CA LEU A 88 -9.28 -10.55 -8.60
C LEU A 88 -9.43 -11.92 -7.94
N PRO A 89 -9.35 -12.01 -6.61
CA PRO A 89 -9.60 -13.25 -5.90
C PRO A 89 -11.05 -13.70 -6.12
N SER A 90 -11.26 -15.01 -6.22
CA SER A 90 -12.61 -15.57 -6.20
C SER A 90 -13.28 -15.32 -4.84
N PRO A 91 -14.63 -15.41 -4.73
CA PRO A 91 -15.32 -15.29 -3.45
C PRO A 91 -14.77 -16.25 -2.37
N GLU A 92 -14.39 -17.46 -2.76
CA GLU A 92 -13.78 -18.44 -1.87
C GLU A 92 -12.38 -18.00 -1.41
N GLN A 93 -11.54 -17.52 -2.32
CA GLN A 93 -10.22 -16.97 -1.98
C GLN A 93 -10.33 -15.74 -1.08
N PHE A 94 -11.31 -14.87 -1.37
CA PHE A 94 -11.61 -13.71 -0.54
C PHE A 94 -11.95 -14.11 0.90
N ALA A 95 -12.83 -15.10 1.09
CA ALA A 95 -13.17 -15.60 2.41
C ALA A 95 -11.94 -16.10 3.18
N LYS A 96 -11.07 -16.90 2.52
CA LYS A 96 -9.82 -17.41 3.11
C LYS A 96 -8.84 -16.30 3.47
N ILE A 97 -8.74 -15.25 2.64
CA ILE A 97 -7.91 -14.08 2.90
C ILE A 97 -8.38 -13.37 4.18
N PHE A 98 -9.68 -13.10 4.31
CA PHE A 98 -10.22 -12.42 5.49
C PHE A 98 -10.16 -13.29 6.74
N GLU A 99 -10.33 -14.61 6.62
CA GLU A 99 -10.11 -15.55 7.71
C GLU A 99 -8.68 -15.43 8.27
N LEU A 100 -7.67 -15.48 7.39
CA LEU A 100 -6.27 -15.33 7.79
C LEU A 100 -6.00 -13.96 8.41
N ARG A 101 -6.53 -12.88 7.84
CA ARG A 101 -6.42 -11.52 8.40
C ARG A 101 -6.98 -11.44 9.81
N CYS A 102 -8.16 -11.99 10.06
CA CYS A 102 -8.78 -12.03 11.38
C CYS A 102 -7.97 -12.84 12.41
N LEU A 103 -7.16 -13.81 11.96
CA LEU A 103 -6.30 -14.60 12.84
C LEU A 103 -5.02 -13.83 13.23
N ILE A 104 -4.39 -13.12 12.30
CA ILE A 104 -3.04 -12.59 12.53
C ILE A 104 -2.97 -11.07 12.75
N GLU A 105 -3.81 -10.26 12.10
CA GLU A 105 -3.72 -8.80 12.23
C GLU A 105 -4.13 -8.28 13.62
N PRO A 106 -5.16 -8.81 14.31
CA PRO A 106 -5.45 -8.41 15.69
C PRO A 106 -4.29 -8.69 16.65
N ALA A 107 -3.65 -9.88 16.53
CA ALA A 107 -2.47 -10.22 17.30
C ALA A 107 -1.27 -9.30 16.98
N SER A 108 -1.12 -8.92 15.70
CA SER A 108 -0.12 -7.95 15.25
C SER A 108 -0.33 -6.58 15.92
N ALA A 109 -1.56 -6.07 15.93
CA ALA A 109 -1.89 -4.79 16.58
C ALA A 109 -1.62 -4.82 18.09
N ALA A 110 -1.97 -5.92 18.78
CA ALA A 110 -1.64 -6.12 20.18
C ALA A 110 -0.12 -6.16 20.43
N GLY A 111 0.64 -6.82 19.54
CA GLY A 111 2.11 -6.82 19.55
C GLY A 111 2.69 -5.42 19.38
N ALA A 112 2.21 -4.67 18.39
CA ALA A 112 2.61 -3.29 18.17
C ALA A 112 2.30 -2.38 19.38
N ALA A 113 1.17 -2.56 20.05
CA ALA A 113 0.85 -1.82 21.28
C ALA A 113 1.86 -2.08 22.40
N ARG A 114 2.45 -3.28 22.47
CA ARG A 114 3.48 -3.62 23.47
C ARG A 114 4.85 -3.11 23.08
N LEU A 115 5.22 -3.19 21.80
CA LEU A 115 6.61 -3.16 21.33
C LEU A 115 6.96 -1.98 20.41
N ALA A 116 5.99 -1.29 19.79
CA ALA A 116 6.28 -0.22 18.85
C ALA A 116 7.21 0.85 19.45
N SER A 117 8.27 1.19 18.72
CA SER A 117 9.16 2.28 19.09
C SER A 117 8.49 3.64 18.89
N PRO A 118 9.03 4.73 19.48
CA PRO A 118 8.53 6.08 19.21
C PRO A 118 8.53 6.43 17.71
N GLU A 119 9.53 5.95 16.97
CA GLU A 119 9.68 6.16 15.52
C GLU A 119 8.57 5.43 14.76
N ALA A 120 8.29 4.16 15.10
CA ALA A 120 7.19 3.40 14.51
C ALA A 120 5.82 4.05 14.77
N LEU A 121 5.60 4.59 15.99
CA LEU A 121 4.39 5.36 16.30
C LEU A 121 4.30 6.64 15.50
N ALA A 122 5.42 7.33 15.27
CA ALA A 122 5.47 8.55 14.46
C ALA A 122 5.15 8.23 12.99
N GLU A 123 5.67 7.12 12.45
CA GLU A 123 5.36 6.65 11.11
C GLU A 123 3.86 6.33 10.95
N LEU A 124 3.29 5.58 11.88
CA LEU A 124 1.86 5.24 11.87
C LEU A 124 0.98 6.51 11.88
N ARG A 125 1.34 7.51 12.69
CA ARG A 125 0.65 8.81 12.72
C ARG A 125 0.76 9.52 11.38
N ALA A 126 1.95 9.61 10.81
CA ALA A 126 2.17 10.26 9.52
C ALA A 126 1.31 9.64 8.41
N ILE A 127 1.20 8.31 8.37
CA ILE A 127 0.35 7.59 7.41
C ILE A 127 -1.13 7.97 7.58
N VAL A 128 -1.63 7.97 8.81
CA VAL A 128 -3.04 8.33 9.10
C VAL A 128 -3.32 9.80 8.79
N ASP A 129 -2.41 10.70 9.13
CA ASP A 129 -2.55 12.14 8.84
C ASP A 129 -2.56 12.41 7.33
N GLU A 130 -1.73 11.66 6.55
CA GLU A 130 -1.74 11.73 5.09
C GLU A 130 -3.07 11.23 4.52
N MET A 131 -3.63 10.11 5.03
CA MET A 131 -4.96 9.64 4.65
C MET A 131 -6.05 10.69 4.91
N ARG A 132 -6.03 11.32 6.08
CA ARG A 132 -7.00 12.38 6.46
C ARG A 132 -6.91 13.58 5.53
N ALA A 133 -5.71 14.05 5.23
CA ALA A 133 -5.50 15.16 4.32
C ALA A 133 -6.05 14.87 2.93
N MET A 134 -5.74 13.69 2.37
CA MET A 134 -6.24 13.27 1.06
C MET A 134 -7.76 13.10 1.01
N ALA A 135 -8.35 12.57 2.08
CA ALA A 135 -9.81 12.41 2.16
C ALA A 135 -10.53 13.75 2.34
N ALA A 136 -9.90 14.74 2.95
CA ALA A 136 -10.45 16.09 3.06
C ALA A 136 -10.40 16.87 1.74
N GLU A 137 -9.40 16.60 0.89
CA GLU A 137 -9.22 17.24 -0.41
C GLU A 137 -10.14 16.64 -1.48
N ASP A 138 -9.93 15.39 -1.84
CA ASP A 138 -10.73 14.66 -2.84
C ASP A 138 -10.58 13.14 -2.66
N ILE A 139 -11.59 12.48 -2.11
CA ILE A 139 -11.59 11.03 -1.91
C ILE A 139 -11.53 10.29 -3.25
N ALA A 140 -12.29 10.72 -4.23
CA ALA A 140 -12.40 10.03 -5.51
C ALA A 140 -11.08 10.09 -6.31
N GLY A 141 -10.48 11.28 -6.39
CA GLY A 141 -9.19 11.47 -7.06
C GLY A 141 -8.01 10.84 -6.33
N ASN A 142 -8.10 10.73 -4.99
CA ASN A 142 -7.04 10.16 -4.17
C ASN A 142 -7.24 8.67 -3.82
N ARG A 143 -8.28 8.01 -4.36
CA ARG A 143 -8.61 6.59 -4.08
C ARG A 143 -7.40 5.68 -4.10
N ALA A 144 -6.58 5.81 -5.10
CA ALA A 144 -5.38 5.04 -5.30
C ALA A 144 -4.37 5.16 -4.18
N LYS A 145 -4.07 6.40 -3.84
CA LYS A 145 -3.12 6.71 -2.78
C LYS A 145 -3.65 6.24 -1.44
N LEU A 146 -4.97 6.38 -1.19
CA LEU A 146 -5.61 5.90 0.03
C LEU A 146 -5.45 4.38 0.21
N VAL A 147 -5.56 3.59 -0.87
CA VAL A 147 -5.34 2.13 -0.80
C VAL A 147 -3.87 1.78 -0.53
N VAL A 148 -2.93 2.52 -1.13
CA VAL A 148 -1.50 2.33 -0.83
C VAL A 148 -1.21 2.67 0.63
N LEU A 149 -1.76 3.76 1.15
CA LEU A 149 -1.61 4.16 2.55
C LEU A 149 -2.25 3.17 3.51
N ASP A 150 -3.42 2.62 3.18
CA ASP A 150 -4.07 1.54 3.93
C ASP A 150 -3.15 0.31 4.07
N SER A 151 -2.53 -0.12 2.99
CA SER A 151 -1.58 -1.23 3.03
C SER A 151 -0.30 -0.89 3.80
N ARG A 152 0.21 0.35 3.67
CA ARG A 152 1.34 0.82 4.47
C ARG A 152 1.02 0.84 5.95
N PHE A 153 -0.18 1.27 6.35
CA PHE A 153 -0.61 1.29 7.74
C PHE A 153 -0.60 -0.11 8.36
N HIS A 154 -1.24 -1.08 7.70
CA HIS A 154 -1.23 -2.47 8.16
C HIS A 154 0.17 -3.09 8.17
N GLY A 155 0.99 -2.79 7.15
CA GLY A 155 2.39 -3.23 7.07
C GLY A 155 3.25 -2.65 8.21
N ALA A 156 3.10 -1.36 8.52
CA ALA A 156 3.83 -0.71 9.62
C ALA A 156 3.43 -1.29 10.99
N ILE A 157 2.16 -1.66 11.20
CA ILE A 157 1.73 -2.37 12.41
C ILE A 157 2.38 -3.76 12.48
N ALA A 158 2.43 -4.48 11.35
CA ALA A 158 3.07 -5.79 11.28
C ALA A 158 4.57 -5.71 11.59
N ALA A 159 5.29 -4.74 11.02
CA ALA A 159 6.70 -4.52 11.31
C ALA A 159 6.95 -4.16 12.79
N ALA A 160 6.02 -3.41 13.41
CA ALA A 160 6.13 -3.01 14.82
C ALA A 160 5.67 -4.10 15.81
N CYS A 161 5.13 -5.23 15.36
CA CYS A 161 4.56 -6.25 16.24
C CYS A 161 5.58 -7.16 16.93
N GLY A 162 6.85 -7.13 16.50
CA GLY A 162 7.94 -7.93 17.04
C GLY A 162 7.96 -9.39 16.57
N ASN A 163 7.25 -9.70 15.47
CA ASN A 163 7.24 -11.03 14.87
C ASN A 163 7.36 -10.92 13.34
N GLU A 164 8.57 -11.13 12.83
CA GLU A 164 8.91 -11.07 11.41
C GLU A 164 8.14 -12.07 10.54
N LEU A 165 7.71 -13.20 11.10
CA LEU A 165 6.90 -14.17 10.36
C LEU A 165 5.48 -13.64 10.08
N ILE A 166 4.93 -12.84 10.99
CA ILE A 166 3.65 -12.15 10.78
C ILE A 166 3.83 -11.07 9.70
N GLU A 167 4.90 -10.28 9.78
CA GLU A 167 5.24 -9.26 8.79
C GLU A 167 5.34 -9.86 7.39
N ASP A 168 6.10 -10.94 7.22
CA ASP A 168 6.27 -11.66 5.96
C ASP A 168 4.93 -12.21 5.42
N ALA A 169 4.13 -12.83 6.29
CA ALA A 169 2.84 -13.39 5.90
C ALA A 169 1.86 -12.32 5.43
N LEU A 170 1.77 -11.21 6.14
CA LEU A 170 0.92 -10.07 5.79
C LEU A 170 1.42 -9.34 4.55
N GLY A 171 2.74 -9.17 4.37
CA GLY A 171 3.32 -8.55 3.18
C GLY A 171 2.90 -9.27 1.91
N ARG A 172 2.94 -10.61 1.89
CA ARG A 172 2.49 -11.42 0.76
C ARG A 172 0.98 -11.34 0.53
N LEU A 173 0.21 -11.23 1.62
CA LEU A 173 -1.23 -11.18 1.57
C LEU A 173 -1.72 -9.83 1.04
N PHE A 174 -1.15 -8.72 1.51
CA PHE A 174 -1.52 -7.36 1.09
C PHE A 174 -1.28 -7.14 -0.40
N THR A 175 -0.21 -7.70 -0.93
CA THR A 175 0.10 -7.70 -2.35
C THR A 175 -1.07 -8.24 -3.20
N GLN A 176 -1.72 -9.32 -2.77
CA GLN A 176 -2.87 -9.90 -3.47
C GLN A 176 -4.15 -9.05 -3.33
N MET A 177 -4.24 -8.27 -2.25
CA MET A 177 -5.43 -7.46 -1.94
C MET A 177 -5.44 -6.08 -2.58
N HIS A 178 -4.29 -5.54 -3.02
CA HIS A 178 -4.21 -4.19 -3.57
C HIS A 178 -5.22 -3.93 -4.68
N ILE A 179 -5.25 -4.79 -5.71
CA ILE A 179 -6.15 -4.63 -6.86
C ILE A 179 -7.61 -4.76 -6.44
N PHE A 180 -7.89 -5.60 -5.45
CA PHE A 180 -9.23 -5.83 -4.96
C PHE A 180 -9.78 -4.64 -4.16
N ARG A 181 -8.98 -4.08 -3.25
CA ARG A 181 -9.35 -2.90 -2.46
C ARG A 181 -9.60 -1.67 -3.33
N LEU A 182 -8.89 -1.54 -4.44
CA LEU A 182 -9.05 -0.45 -5.39
C LEU A 182 -10.45 -0.34 -5.98
N ARG A 183 -11.13 -1.48 -6.16
CA ARG A 183 -12.46 -1.51 -6.78
C ARG A 183 -13.57 -1.06 -5.84
N TYR A 184 -13.40 -1.19 -4.52
CA TYR A 184 -14.51 -1.11 -3.56
C TYR A 184 -14.39 -0.02 -2.49
N HIS A 185 -13.31 0.76 -2.47
CA HIS A 185 -13.01 1.66 -1.34
C HIS A 185 -13.58 3.08 -1.42
N SER A 186 -14.22 3.51 -2.53
CA SER A 186 -14.59 4.93 -2.70
C SER A 186 -15.64 5.43 -1.71
N ASP A 187 -16.60 4.60 -1.36
CA ASP A 187 -17.80 5.06 -0.62
C ASP A 187 -17.64 4.97 0.90
N VAL A 188 -16.57 4.32 1.38
CA VAL A 188 -16.34 4.04 2.81
C VAL A 188 -15.02 4.58 3.36
N ALA A 189 -14.30 5.37 2.58
CA ALA A 189 -12.96 5.84 2.95
C ALA A 189 -12.91 6.56 4.30
N ARG A 190 -13.91 7.40 4.62
CA ARG A 190 -13.96 8.11 5.90
C ARG A 190 -14.11 7.16 7.08
N ALA A 191 -15.02 6.18 6.99
CA ALA A 191 -15.22 5.19 8.05
C ALA A 191 -13.95 4.36 8.27
N VAL A 192 -13.24 3.98 7.20
CA VAL A 192 -11.96 3.26 7.28
C VAL A 192 -10.89 4.10 7.97
N ILE A 193 -10.80 5.40 7.67
CA ILE A 193 -9.84 6.31 8.32
C ILE A 193 -10.16 6.44 9.82
N ASP A 194 -11.43 6.57 10.20
CA ASP A 194 -11.84 6.63 11.61
C ASP A 194 -11.49 5.33 12.35
N GLU A 195 -11.67 4.18 11.70
CA GLU A 195 -11.23 2.88 12.22
C GLU A 195 -9.70 2.82 12.42
N HIS A 196 -8.90 3.34 11.47
CA HIS A 196 -7.44 3.41 11.58
C HIS A 196 -7.01 4.34 12.72
N ILE A 197 -7.68 5.47 12.93
CA ILE A 197 -7.43 6.36 14.06
C ILE A 197 -7.65 5.62 15.38
N ALA A 198 -8.76 4.87 15.50
CA ALA A 198 -9.04 4.10 16.71
C ALA A 198 -8.00 3.03 17.01
N ILE A 199 -7.44 2.38 15.96
CA ILE A 199 -6.35 1.41 16.09
C ILE A 199 -5.07 2.12 16.53
N LEU A 200 -4.70 3.22 15.87
CA LEU A 200 -3.53 4.02 16.20
C LEU A 200 -3.58 4.54 17.64
N ASP A 201 -4.73 5.03 18.09
CA ASP A 201 -4.94 5.51 19.45
C ASP A 201 -4.74 4.39 20.48
N ALA A 202 -5.22 3.17 20.19
CA ALA A 202 -5.03 2.03 21.06
C ALA A 202 -3.55 1.60 21.16
N ILE A 203 -2.85 1.58 20.01
CA ILE A 203 -1.40 1.28 19.98
C ILE A 203 -0.62 2.38 20.71
N GLY A 204 -0.94 3.66 20.47
CA GLY A 204 -0.29 4.79 21.13
C GLY A 204 -0.53 4.84 22.64
N ALA A 205 -1.70 4.40 23.08
CA ALA A 205 -2.04 4.27 24.50
C ALA A 205 -1.38 3.06 25.19
N ARG A 206 -0.65 2.21 24.44
CA ARG A 206 -0.07 0.96 24.94
C ARG A 206 -1.11 0.01 25.53
N ASP A 207 -2.31 -0.04 24.93
CA ASP A 207 -3.41 -0.92 25.30
C ASP A 207 -3.54 -2.08 24.30
N PRO A 208 -2.90 -3.24 24.54
CA PRO A 208 -2.91 -4.37 23.62
C PRO A 208 -4.31 -4.95 23.37
N ASP A 209 -5.13 -5.01 24.43
CA ASP A 209 -6.46 -5.60 24.35
C ASP A 209 -7.40 -4.69 23.50
N ARG A 210 -7.28 -3.40 23.66
CA ARG A 210 -8.01 -2.43 22.83
C ARG A 210 -7.51 -2.47 21.38
N ALA A 211 -6.20 -2.53 21.16
CA ALA A 211 -5.60 -2.61 19.82
C ALA A 211 -6.07 -3.87 19.09
N GLU A 212 -6.10 -5.03 19.77
CA GLU A 212 -6.62 -6.27 19.21
C GLU A 212 -8.10 -6.14 18.82
N ARG A 213 -8.94 -5.64 19.72
CA ARG A 213 -10.39 -5.48 19.48
C ARG A 213 -10.67 -4.50 18.34
N THR A 214 -10.01 -3.35 18.29
CA THR A 214 -10.23 -2.35 17.24
C THR A 214 -9.77 -2.86 15.88
N MET A 215 -8.62 -3.56 15.80
CA MET A 215 -8.15 -4.17 14.57
C MET A 215 -9.12 -5.28 14.10
N ARG A 216 -9.59 -6.14 14.98
CA ARG A 216 -10.56 -7.18 14.65
C ARG A 216 -11.84 -6.60 14.06
N GLY A 217 -12.41 -5.59 14.72
CA GLY A 217 -13.60 -4.89 14.25
C GLY A 217 -13.41 -4.26 12.87
N HIS A 218 -12.25 -3.63 12.63
CA HIS A 218 -11.88 -3.06 11.33
C HIS A 218 -11.84 -4.13 10.23
N ILE A 219 -11.20 -5.29 10.47
CA ILE A 219 -11.12 -6.37 9.49
C ILE A 219 -12.50 -6.96 9.20
N GLU A 220 -13.32 -7.19 10.23
CA GLU A 220 -14.69 -7.71 10.08
C GLU A 220 -15.59 -6.74 9.30
N ALA A 221 -15.56 -5.47 9.65
CA ALA A 221 -16.29 -4.43 8.91
C ALA A 221 -15.82 -4.34 7.45
N GLY A 222 -14.50 -4.44 7.21
CA GLY A 222 -13.94 -4.50 5.87
C GLY A 222 -14.45 -5.71 5.08
N ARG A 223 -14.52 -6.89 5.70
CA ARG A 223 -15.07 -8.11 5.08
C ARG A 223 -16.52 -7.93 4.65
N GLU A 224 -17.34 -7.36 5.52
CA GLU A 224 -18.77 -7.13 5.22
C GLU A 224 -18.95 -6.13 4.07
N ARG A 225 -18.26 -4.99 4.13
CA ARG A 225 -18.32 -3.94 3.10
C ARG A 225 -17.94 -4.48 1.71
N ILE A 226 -16.85 -5.22 1.65
CA ILE A 226 -16.33 -5.76 0.39
C ILE A 226 -17.16 -6.95 -0.08
N GLY A 227 -17.58 -7.84 0.82
CA GLY A 227 -18.37 -9.01 0.51
C GLY A 227 -19.75 -8.66 -0.10
N ALA A 228 -20.39 -7.59 0.35
CA ALA A 228 -21.63 -7.10 -0.22
C ALA A 228 -21.49 -6.76 -1.72
N HIS A 229 -20.36 -6.19 -2.12
CA HIS A 229 -20.09 -5.82 -3.54
C HIS A 229 -19.73 -7.01 -4.42
N LEU A 230 -19.11 -8.05 -3.86
CA LEU A 230 -18.81 -9.29 -4.61
C LEU A 230 -20.09 -10.01 -5.03
N ASN A 231 -21.07 -10.06 -4.13
CA ASN A 231 -22.35 -10.70 -4.37
C ASN A 231 -23.25 -9.93 -5.36
N ALA A 232 -23.05 -8.61 -5.48
CA ALA A 232 -23.80 -7.76 -6.41
C ALA A 232 -23.23 -7.77 -7.85
N ALA A 233 -22.02 -8.28 -8.04
CA ALA A 233 -21.31 -8.27 -9.34
C ALA A 233 -21.31 -9.65 -10.04
N GLY A 234 -21.86 -10.70 -9.43
CA GLY A 234 -22.09 -12.04 -9.97
C GLY A 234 -23.52 -12.27 -10.33
#